data_35a0975687bcb94a682812f525a0b760
#
_entry.id   35a0975687bcb94a682812f525a0b760
#
_cell.length_a   1.000
_cell.length_b   1.000
_cell.length_c   1.000
_cell.angle_alpha   90.00
_cell.angle_beta   90.00
_cell.angle_gamma   90.00
#
_symmetry.space_group_name_H-M   'P 1'
#
loop_
_entity.id
_entity.type
_entity.pdbx_description
1 polymer ?
#
loop_
_entity_poly.entity_id
_entity_poly.type
_entity_poly.pdbx_seq_one_letter_code
_entity_poly.pdbx_strand_id
1 'polypeptide(L)'
;MAAAAGNTLIIHPWNPTNKLIKEDDVMKIFDTMGIASKISIQDLSRYQKAFVHSSYVEATANQALSNHKKVLFSACPSDCLPFQDESYENLEFLGDRVIELCVVWYLYLRFPM
;
A
#
# COMPACT_ATOMS: atom_id res chain seq x y z
N MET A 1 39.01 -15.90 -22.95
CA MET A 1 38.80 -15.61 -21.54
C MET A 1 37.30 -15.60 -21.28
N ALA A 2 36.83 -16.58 -20.52
CA ALA A 2 35.48 -16.51 -20.02
C ALA A 2 35.39 -15.27 -19.10
N ALA A 3 34.64 -14.27 -19.50
CA ALA A 3 34.24 -13.24 -18.56
C ALA A 3 33.64 -13.97 -17.35
N ALA A 4 34.18 -13.74 -16.18
CA ALA A 4 33.56 -14.22 -14.96
C ALA A 4 32.10 -13.78 -15.04
N ALA A 5 31.19 -14.72 -15.22
CA ALA A 5 29.76 -14.45 -15.09
C ALA A 5 29.60 -13.94 -13.66
N GLY A 6 29.59 -12.61 -13.53
CA GLY A 6 29.45 -12.01 -12.23
C GLY A 6 28.16 -12.56 -11.65
N ASN A 7 28.25 -13.17 -10.47
CA ASN A 7 27.12 -13.79 -9.80
C ASN A 7 25.96 -12.80 -9.73
N THR A 8 24.91 -13.03 -10.52
CA THR A 8 23.67 -12.27 -10.43
C THR A 8 22.96 -12.70 -9.16
N LEU A 9 22.72 -11.76 -8.25
CA LEU A 9 21.95 -11.99 -7.05
C LEU A 9 20.46 -11.96 -7.41
N ILE A 10 19.74 -13.02 -7.08
CA ILE A 10 18.30 -13.09 -7.25
C ILE A 10 17.64 -12.84 -5.90
N ILE A 11 16.77 -11.84 -5.86
CA ILE A 11 15.96 -11.52 -4.67
C ILE A 11 14.57 -12.11 -4.85
N HIS A 12 14.03 -12.67 -3.78
CA HIS A 12 12.70 -13.25 -3.71
C HIS A 12 11.83 -12.39 -2.78
N PRO A 13 11.19 -11.32 -3.27
CA PRO A 13 10.42 -10.40 -2.44
C PRO A 13 9.02 -10.92 -2.10
N TRP A 14 8.67 -12.09 -2.59
CA TRP A 14 7.33 -12.63 -2.56
C TRP A 14 7.01 -13.29 -1.22
N ASN A 15 5.83 -12.99 -0.69
CA ASN A 15 5.34 -13.57 0.54
C ASN A 15 3.90 -14.08 0.35
N PRO A 16 3.65 -15.40 0.44
CA PRO A 16 2.32 -15.96 0.24
C PRO A 16 1.30 -15.55 1.31
N THR A 17 1.75 -14.96 2.42
CA THR A 17 0.84 -14.42 3.44
C THR A 17 0.32 -13.03 3.10
N ASN A 18 0.96 -12.31 2.17
CA ASN A 18 0.48 -11.02 1.71
C ASN A 18 -0.81 -11.20 0.90
N LYS A 19 -1.86 -10.53 1.31
CA LYS A 19 -3.17 -10.54 0.65
C LYS A 19 -3.71 -9.12 0.59
N LEU A 20 -4.44 -8.81 -0.49
CA LEU A 20 -5.23 -7.58 -0.53
C LEU A 20 -6.38 -7.69 0.46
N ILE A 21 -6.69 -6.57 1.10
CA ILE A 21 -7.85 -6.49 2.00
C ILE A 21 -9.14 -6.72 1.21
N LYS A 22 -10.07 -7.46 1.81
CA LYS A 22 -11.37 -7.76 1.21
C LYS A 22 -12.44 -6.80 1.72
N GLU A 23 -13.56 -6.75 1.02
CA GLU A 23 -14.71 -5.93 1.42
C GLU A 23 -15.18 -6.24 2.84
N ASP A 24 -15.29 -7.53 3.18
CA ASP A 24 -15.69 -7.97 4.52
C ASP A 24 -14.72 -7.46 5.61
N ASP A 25 -13.44 -7.41 5.33
CA ASP A 25 -12.44 -6.91 6.28
C ASP A 25 -12.57 -5.41 6.49
N VAL A 26 -12.82 -4.67 5.41
CA VAL A 26 -13.09 -3.22 5.48
C VAL A 26 -14.37 -2.95 6.29
N MET A 27 -15.42 -3.71 6.03
CA MET A 27 -16.69 -3.57 6.77
C MET A 27 -16.53 -3.91 8.26
N LYS A 28 -15.71 -4.88 8.62
CA LYS A 28 -15.37 -5.18 10.02
C LYS A 28 -14.69 -3.99 10.72
N ILE A 29 -13.80 -3.28 10.03
CA ILE A 29 -13.17 -2.07 10.56
C ILE A 29 -14.24 -1.03 10.88
N PHE A 30 -15.16 -0.76 9.95
CA PHE A 30 -16.24 0.19 10.16
C PHE A 30 -17.24 -0.26 11.23
N ASP A 31 -17.48 -1.56 11.35
CA ASP A 31 -18.32 -2.12 12.41
C ASP A 31 -17.70 -1.86 13.79
N THR A 32 -16.40 -2.05 13.93
CA THR A 32 -15.65 -1.71 15.16
C THR A 32 -15.80 -0.23 15.53
N MET A 33 -15.93 0.66 14.55
CA MET A 33 -16.16 2.09 14.75
C MET A 33 -17.63 2.44 14.99
N GLY A 34 -18.54 1.48 14.85
CA GLY A 34 -20.00 1.68 15.01
C GLY A 34 -20.66 2.41 13.85
N ILE A 35 -20.04 2.47 12.67
CA ILE A 35 -20.52 3.21 11.51
C ILE A 35 -20.80 2.34 10.27
N ALA A 36 -20.66 1.02 10.36
CA ALA A 36 -20.80 0.11 9.22
C ALA A 36 -22.14 0.27 8.50
N SER A 37 -23.25 0.52 9.23
CA SER A 37 -24.57 0.74 8.63
C SER A 37 -24.71 2.02 7.82
N LYS A 38 -23.75 2.97 7.98
CA LYS A 38 -23.73 4.28 7.32
C LYS A 38 -22.76 4.32 6.13
N ILE A 39 -21.98 3.25 5.94
CA ILE A 39 -20.94 3.19 4.93
C ILE A 39 -21.32 2.23 3.83
N SER A 40 -21.15 2.66 2.58
CA SER A 40 -21.22 1.84 1.40
C SER A 40 -19.89 1.90 0.66
N ILE A 41 -19.29 0.75 0.40
CA ILE A 41 -18.03 0.68 -0.35
C ILE A 41 -18.34 0.84 -1.84
N GLN A 42 -17.95 1.98 -2.40
CA GLN A 42 -18.14 2.28 -3.82
C GLN A 42 -17.02 1.70 -4.68
N ASP A 43 -15.81 1.73 -4.16
CA ASP A 43 -14.61 1.32 -4.88
C ASP A 43 -13.64 0.65 -3.89
N LEU A 44 -13.65 -0.67 -3.88
CA LEU A 44 -12.79 -1.47 -3.00
C LEU A 44 -11.30 -1.22 -3.28
N SER A 45 -10.93 -0.91 -4.52
CA SER A 45 -9.53 -0.70 -4.89
C SER A 45 -8.86 0.43 -4.11
N ARG A 46 -9.60 1.46 -3.74
CA ARG A 46 -9.10 2.56 -2.90
C ARG A 46 -8.74 2.09 -1.50
N TYR A 47 -9.55 1.22 -0.92
CA TYR A 47 -9.26 0.62 0.39
C TYR A 47 -8.07 -0.33 0.31
N GLN A 48 -7.97 -1.11 -0.76
CA GLN A 48 -6.83 -1.99 -0.98
C GLN A 48 -5.53 -1.21 -1.10
N LYS A 49 -5.53 -0.12 -1.87
CA LYS A 49 -4.39 0.79 -2.01
C LYS A 49 -3.93 1.36 -0.66
N ALA A 50 -4.85 1.67 0.24
CA ALA A 50 -4.54 2.21 1.56
C ALA A 50 -3.65 1.28 2.41
N PHE A 51 -3.56 0.01 2.08
CA PHE A 51 -2.74 -0.98 2.78
C PHE A 51 -1.49 -1.41 1.99
N VAL A 52 -1.15 -0.72 0.89
CA VAL A 52 0.04 -1.02 0.09
C VAL A 52 1.16 -0.06 0.44
N HIS A 53 2.23 -0.61 1.01
CA HIS A 53 3.44 0.16 1.29
C HIS A 53 4.20 0.48 -0.01
N SER A 54 4.88 1.63 -0.06
CA SER A 54 5.63 2.10 -1.24
C SER A 54 6.70 1.11 -1.71
N SER A 55 7.28 0.33 -0.81
CA SER A 55 8.27 -0.70 -1.18
C SER A 55 7.68 -1.84 -2.02
N TYR A 56 6.36 -2.00 -2.02
CA TYR A 56 5.66 -3.03 -2.79
C TYR A 56 5.02 -2.50 -4.07
N VAL A 57 5.45 -1.34 -4.53
CA VAL A 57 5.09 -0.76 -5.82
C VAL A 57 6.16 -1.10 -6.85
N GLU A 58 5.75 -1.59 -8.02
CA GLU A 58 6.65 -2.09 -9.06
C GLU A 58 7.69 -1.04 -9.48
N ALA A 59 7.27 0.20 -9.68
CA ALA A 59 8.18 1.28 -10.08
C ALA A 59 9.25 1.54 -9.01
N THR A 60 8.87 1.55 -7.73
CA THR A 60 9.81 1.76 -6.60
C THR A 60 10.77 0.59 -6.47
N ALA A 61 10.27 -0.64 -6.60
CA ALA A 61 11.07 -1.85 -6.54
C ALA A 61 12.11 -1.89 -7.68
N ASN A 62 11.69 -1.58 -8.90
CA ASN A 62 12.57 -1.53 -10.07
C ASN A 62 13.61 -0.40 -9.94
N GLN A 63 13.24 0.75 -9.39
CA GLN A 63 14.18 1.84 -9.13
C GLN A 63 15.24 1.44 -8.10
N ALA A 64 14.86 0.74 -7.05
CA ALA A 64 15.80 0.21 -6.07
C ALA A 64 16.80 -0.76 -6.71
N LEU A 65 16.35 -1.60 -7.65
CA LEU A 65 17.21 -2.51 -8.39
C LEU A 65 18.13 -1.81 -9.39
N SER A 66 17.70 -0.71 -9.99
CA SER A 66 18.48 0.02 -11.00
C SER A 66 19.82 0.52 -10.47
N ASN A 67 19.94 0.70 -9.16
CA ASN A 67 21.18 1.07 -8.48
C ASN A 67 22.14 -0.12 -8.27
N HIS A 68 21.69 -1.35 -8.57
CA HIS A 68 22.44 -2.58 -8.35
C HIS A 68 22.48 -3.42 -9.64
N LYS A 69 23.53 -3.27 -10.43
CA LYS A 69 23.64 -3.86 -11.78
C LYS A 69 23.56 -5.39 -11.86
N LYS A 70 23.69 -6.09 -10.74
CA LYS A 70 23.70 -7.56 -10.67
C LYS A 70 22.62 -8.14 -9.77
N VAL A 71 21.52 -7.41 -9.59
CA VAL A 71 20.41 -7.83 -8.74
C VAL A 71 19.14 -7.89 -9.56
N LEU A 72 18.43 -9.01 -9.48
CA LEU A 72 17.16 -9.22 -10.16
C LEU A 72 16.13 -9.76 -9.18
N PHE A 73 14.87 -9.47 -9.42
CA PHE A 73 13.78 -10.15 -8.75
C PHE A 73 13.47 -11.47 -9.43
N SER A 74 13.17 -12.49 -8.63
CA SER A 74 12.59 -13.74 -9.14
C SER A 74 11.19 -13.49 -9.72
N ALA A 75 10.71 -14.41 -10.55
CA ALA A 75 9.32 -14.39 -11.01
C ALA A 75 8.36 -14.53 -9.83
N CYS A 76 7.25 -13.78 -9.87
CA CYS A 76 6.22 -13.87 -8.83
C CYS A 76 5.53 -15.24 -8.90
N PRO A 77 5.57 -16.04 -7.81
CA PRO A 77 4.81 -17.29 -7.75
C PRO A 77 3.32 -17.06 -7.85
N SER A 78 2.57 -18.05 -8.35
CA SER A 78 1.11 -17.94 -8.54
C SER A 78 0.32 -17.80 -7.23
N ASP A 79 0.90 -18.22 -6.10
CA ASP A 79 0.31 -18.10 -4.75
C ASP A 79 0.67 -16.80 -4.03
N CYS A 80 1.45 -15.94 -4.65
CA CYS A 80 1.90 -14.66 -4.07
C CYS A 80 1.24 -13.47 -4.75
N LEU A 81 1.03 -12.41 -3.98
CA LEU A 81 0.57 -11.13 -4.48
C LEU A 81 1.71 -10.47 -5.27
N PRO A 82 1.52 -10.10 -6.55
CA PRO A 82 2.53 -9.36 -7.31
C PRO A 82 2.68 -7.93 -6.78
N PHE A 83 3.74 -7.25 -7.21
CA PHE A 83 3.87 -5.81 -6.96
C PHE A 83 2.64 -5.06 -7.44
N GLN A 84 2.28 -4.01 -6.72
CA GLN A 84 1.12 -3.17 -7.01
C GLN A 84 1.54 -1.93 -7.82
N ASP A 85 0.57 -1.27 -8.43
CA ASP A 85 0.82 -0.07 -9.24
C ASP A 85 1.00 1.18 -8.37
N GLU A 86 0.31 1.25 -7.25
CA GLU A 86 0.27 2.41 -6.38
C GLU A 86 0.29 2.01 -4.90
N SER A 87 0.87 2.89 -4.07
CA SER A 87 0.87 2.76 -2.61
C SER A 87 -0.17 3.67 -1.95
N TYR A 88 -0.19 3.64 -0.61
CA TYR A 88 -1.05 4.51 0.21
C TYR A 88 -0.62 5.98 0.22
N GLU A 89 0.56 6.34 -0.27
CA GLU A 89 1.17 7.67 -0.05
C GLU A 89 0.28 8.84 -0.49
N ASN A 90 -0.35 8.74 -1.67
CA ASN A 90 -1.26 9.79 -2.14
C ASN A 90 -2.53 9.87 -1.28
N LEU A 91 -3.04 8.73 -0.82
CA LEU A 91 -4.19 8.69 0.08
C LEU A 91 -3.85 9.24 1.47
N GLU A 92 -2.65 8.96 1.97
CA GLU A 92 -2.13 9.50 3.22
C GLU A 92 -2.05 11.03 3.15
N PHE A 93 -1.47 11.56 2.09
CA PHE A 93 -1.38 13.01 1.88
C PHE A 93 -2.76 13.68 1.91
N LEU A 94 -3.73 13.12 1.19
CA LEU A 94 -5.10 13.62 1.19
C LEU A 94 -5.78 13.43 2.55
N GLY A 95 -5.63 12.25 3.14
CA GLY A 95 -6.23 11.89 4.43
C GLY A 95 -5.75 12.78 5.57
N ASP A 96 -4.48 13.13 5.60
CA ASP A 96 -3.91 14.05 6.60
C ASP A 96 -4.60 15.42 6.53
N ARG A 97 -4.90 15.91 5.34
CA ARG A 97 -5.61 17.18 5.16
C ARG A 97 -7.06 17.09 5.63
N VAL A 98 -7.72 15.95 5.41
CA VAL A 98 -9.09 15.72 5.89
C VAL A 98 -9.13 15.67 7.42
N ILE A 99 -8.21 14.93 8.04
CA ILE A 99 -8.11 14.85 9.51
C ILE A 99 -7.82 16.22 10.10
N GLU A 100 -6.88 16.96 9.52
CA GLU A 100 -6.54 18.32 9.94
C GLU A 100 -7.77 19.25 9.90
N LEU A 101 -8.52 19.21 8.80
CA LEU A 101 -9.75 19.99 8.68
C LEU A 101 -10.78 19.61 9.75
N CYS A 102 -11.00 18.31 9.97
CA CYS A 102 -11.95 17.83 10.97
C CYS A 102 -11.58 18.28 12.38
N VAL A 103 -10.29 18.19 12.75
CA VAL A 103 -9.80 18.63 14.07
C VAL A 103 -9.93 20.13 14.25
N VAL A 104 -9.50 20.91 13.26
CA VAL A 104 -9.59 22.37 13.31
C VAL A 104 -11.05 22.83 13.38
N TRP A 105 -11.93 22.19 12.59
CA TRP A 105 -13.36 22.48 12.60
C TRP A 105 -13.99 22.19 13.95
N TYR A 106 -13.66 21.04 14.56
CA TYR A 106 -14.12 20.69 15.90
C TYR A 106 -13.67 21.72 16.93
N LEU A 107 -12.39 22.09 16.93
CA LEU A 107 -11.83 23.09 17.87
C LEU A 107 -12.46 24.47 17.68
N TYR A 108 -12.68 24.86 16.44
CA TYR A 108 -13.33 26.13 16.11
C TYR A 108 -14.75 26.22 16.70
N LEU A 109 -15.52 25.13 16.59
CA LEU A 109 -16.88 25.09 17.12
C LEU A 109 -16.91 24.95 18.65
N ARG A 110 -15.94 24.23 19.21
CA ARG A 110 -15.89 23.91 20.65
C ARG A 110 -15.36 25.07 21.49
N PHE A 111 -14.41 25.80 20.94
CA PHE A 111 -13.71 26.89 21.62
C PHE A 111 -13.78 28.18 20.80
N PRO A 112 -14.97 28.79 20.67
CA PRO A 112 -15.09 30.04 19.95
C PRO A 112 -14.31 31.14 20.69
N MET A 113 -13.50 31.87 19.94
CA MET A 113 -12.78 33.03 20.46
C MET A 113 -13.72 34.25 20.52
#